data_862cadfc97467c1ac560eedf3f6296b5
#
_entry.id   862cadfc97467c1ac560eedf3f6296b5
#
_cell.length_a   1.000
_cell.length_b   1.000
_cell.length_c   1.000
_cell.angle_alpha   90.00
_cell.angle_beta   90.00
_cell.angle_gamma   90.00
#
_symmetry.space_group_name_H-M   'P 1'
#
loop_
_entity.id
_entity.type
_entity.pdbx_description
1 polymer ?
#
loop_
_entity_poly.entity_id
_entity_poly.type
_entity_poly.pdbx_seq_one_letter_code
_entity_poly.pdbx_strand_id
1 'polypeptide(L)'
;MENLVRLATLADIDSLFAIRTAVLQNHLSRAQLADLGITPQVLADSIREAPCVWVAHVNGQSAAFSMVDLAEGEVFAMFVHPAYEGRGLGRRLMAVAEAALFERHDRLFLVTDGRDEIRANGFYQRLGWSKVGRVDGDDVRYEKSRAP
;
A
#
# COMPACT_ATOMS: atom_id res chain seq x y z
N MET A 1 -3.07 8.54 23.10
CA MET A 1 -3.43 8.66 21.71
C MET A 1 -2.97 7.47 20.97
N GLU A 2 -3.88 6.72 20.46
CA GLU A 2 -3.53 5.45 19.86
C GLU A 2 -3.50 5.53 18.36
N ASN A 3 -2.42 5.03 17.77
CA ASN A 3 -2.34 4.71 16.36
C ASN A 3 -2.62 3.22 16.23
N LEU A 4 -3.76 2.89 15.63
CA LEU A 4 -4.24 1.52 15.50
C LEU A 4 -4.13 1.06 14.07
N VAL A 5 -3.60 -0.14 13.85
CA VAL A 5 -3.63 -0.81 12.55
C VAL A 5 -4.53 -2.04 12.67
N ARG A 6 -5.47 -2.19 11.75
CA ARG A 6 -6.40 -3.32 11.72
C ARG A 6 -6.75 -3.70 10.28
N LEU A 7 -7.33 -4.88 10.12
CA LEU A 7 -7.89 -5.27 8.83
C LEU A 7 -9.03 -4.34 8.44
N ALA A 8 -9.10 -3.98 7.17
CA ALA A 8 -10.18 -3.16 6.64
C ALA A 8 -11.47 -3.97 6.52
N THR A 9 -12.59 -3.28 6.63
CA THR A 9 -13.92 -3.85 6.40
C THR A 9 -14.59 -3.12 5.24
N LEU A 10 -15.76 -3.59 4.82
CA LEU A 10 -16.52 -2.93 3.76
C LEU A 10 -16.86 -1.47 4.10
N ALA A 11 -16.99 -1.16 5.38
CA ALA A 11 -17.27 0.20 5.83
C ALA A 11 -16.11 1.17 5.60
N ASP A 12 -14.90 0.66 5.35
CA ASP A 12 -13.71 1.50 5.16
C ASP A 12 -13.50 1.95 3.71
N ILE A 13 -14.25 1.43 2.74
CA ILE A 13 -13.97 1.64 1.31
C ILE A 13 -13.89 3.12 0.96
N ASP A 14 -14.84 3.94 1.40
CA ASP A 14 -14.83 5.38 1.11
C ASP A 14 -13.58 6.05 1.69
N SER A 15 -13.16 5.65 2.88
CA SER A 15 -11.95 6.18 3.51
C SER A 15 -10.70 5.80 2.74
N LEU A 16 -10.65 4.58 2.19
CA LEU A 16 -9.51 4.14 1.38
C LEU A 16 -9.37 5.00 0.13
N PHE A 17 -10.48 5.28 -0.56
CA PHE A 17 -10.47 6.17 -1.73
C PHE A 17 -10.12 7.61 -1.34
N ALA A 18 -10.61 8.09 -0.20
CA ALA A 18 -10.27 9.42 0.27
C ALA A 18 -8.76 9.56 0.51
N ILE A 19 -8.13 8.56 1.12
CA ILE A 19 -6.68 8.55 1.33
C ILE A 19 -5.95 8.50 -0.01
N ARG A 20 -6.34 7.58 -0.89
CA ARG A 20 -5.67 7.38 -2.18
C ARG A 20 -5.70 8.63 -3.04
N THR A 21 -6.80 9.37 -3.02
CA THR A 21 -6.94 10.58 -3.83
C THR A 21 -6.42 11.84 -3.14
N ALA A 22 -6.04 11.77 -1.87
CA ALA A 22 -5.47 12.89 -1.14
C ALA A 22 -3.95 13.04 -1.33
N VAL A 23 -3.26 11.97 -1.74
CA VAL A 23 -1.80 12.00 -1.87
C VAL A 23 -1.38 12.95 -2.99
N LEU A 24 -0.25 13.62 -2.80
CA LEU A 24 0.25 14.60 -3.75
C LEU A 24 1.19 13.98 -4.79
N GLN A 25 2.04 13.04 -4.35
CA GLN A 25 2.91 12.31 -5.25
C GLN A 25 2.16 11.08 -5.80
N ASN A 26 2.33 10.81 -7.09
CA ASN A 26 1.65 9.71 -7.75
C ASN A 26 0.12 9.83 -7.64
N HIS A 27 -0.38 11.06 -7.73
CA HIS A 27 -1.81 11.35 -7.57
C HIS A 27 -2.63 10.81 -8.74
N LEU A 28 -3.75 10.16 -8.43
CA LEU A 28 -4.76 9.76 -9.39
C LEU A 28 -6.14 10.15 -8.85
N SER A 29 -7.01 10.61 -9.74
CA SER A 29 -8.41 10.88 -9.38
C SER A 29 -9.20 9.58 -9.31
N ARG A 30 -10.41 9.64 -8.75
CA ARG A 30 -11.30 8.47 -8.73
C ARG A 30 -11.61 7.97 -10.14
N ALA A 31 -11.79 8.88 -11.10
CA ALA A 31 -12.04 8.51 -12.49
C ALA A 31 -10.83 7.78 -13.10
N GLN A 32 -9.63 8.28 -12.85
CA GLN A 32 -8.41 7.62 -13.33
C GLN A 32 -8.22 6.26 -12.69
N LEU A 33 -8.51 6.11 -11.39
CA LEU A 33 -8.47 4.81 -10.71
C LEU A 33 -9.47 3.83 -11.34
N ALA A 34 -10.69 4.29 -11.62
CA ALA A 34 -11.70 3.46 -12.25
C ALA A 34 -11.25 2.97 -13.64
N ASP A 35 -10.58 3.84 -14.41
CA ASP A 35 -10.02 3.46 -15.70
C ASP A 35 -8.98 2.35 -15.58
N LEU A 36 -8.30 2.25 -14.44
CA LEU A 36 -7.34 1.19 -14.15
C LEU A 36 -7.99 -0.04 -13.51
N GLY A 37 -9.31 -0.07 -13.39
CA GLY A 37 -10.02 -1.17 -12.76
C GLY A 37 -10.08 -1.09 -11.25
N ILE A 38 -9.68 0.02 -10.65
CA ILE A 38 -9.69 0.19 -9.20
C ILE A 38 -10.98 0.94 -8.82
N THR A 39 -11.99 0.16 -8.44
CA THR A 39 -13.33 0.65 -8.14
C THR A 39 -13.76 0.21 -6.75
N PRO A 40 -14.78 0.84 -6.16
CA PRO A 40 -15.32 0.39 -4.87
C PRO A 40 -15.76 -1.07 -4.90
N GLN A 41 -16.33 -1.54 -6.00
CA GLN A 41 -16.77 -2.93 -6.12
C GLN A 41 -15.60 -3.90 -6.09
N VAL A 42 -14.52 -3.58 -6.80
CA VAL A 42 -13.30 -4.42 -6.82
C VAL A 42 -12.70 -4.49 -5.42
N LEU A 43 -12.63 -3.37 -4.70
CA LEU A 43 -12.15 -3.38 -3.32
C LEU A 43 -13.06 -4.18 -2.40
N ALA A 44 -14.38 -4.07 -2.57
CA ALA A 44 -15.31 -4.84 -1.77
C ALA A 44 -15.11 -6.34 -1.99
N ASP A 45 -14.96 -6.75 -3.24
CA ASP A 45 -14.71 -8.15 -3.57
C ASP A 45 -13.40 -8.65 -2.96
N SER A 46 -12.34 -7.85 -3.05
CA SER A 46 -11.05 -8.19 -2.48
C SER A 46 -11.12 -8.36 -0.96
N ILE A 47 -11.79 -7.45 -0.28
CA ILE A 47 -11.94 -7.50 1.18
C ILE A 47 -12.74 -8.74 1.60
N ARG A 48 -13.78 -9.10 0.83
CA ARG A 48 -14.58 -10.29 1.12
C ARG A 48 -13.82 -11.59 0.91
N GLU A 49 -12.94 -11.63 -0.11
CA GLU A 49 -12.26 -12.86 -0.50
C GLU A 49 -11.11 -13.21 0.43
N ALA A 50 -10.39 -12.22 0.97
CA ALA A 50 -9.18 -12.48 1.73
C ALA A 50 -8.83 -11.32 2.66
N PRO A 51 -8.09 -11.59 3.76
CA PRO A 51 -7.59 -10.53 4.65
C PRO A 51 -6.38 -9.85 4.01
N CYS A 52 -6.62 -8.96 3.05
CA CYS A 52 -5.57 -8.39 2.22
C CYS A 52 -5.46 -6.87 2.27
N VAL A 53 -6.27 -6.20 3.08
CA VAL A 53 -6.24 -4.73 3.21
C VAL A 53 -6.20 -4.36 4.69
N TRP A 54 -5.28 -3.47 5.05
CA TRP A 54 -5.16 -2.95 6.41
C TRP A 54 -5.31 -1.43 6.39
N VAL A 55 -5.93 -0.91 7.44
CA VAL A 55 -6.11 0.53 7.62
C VAL A 55 -5.49 0.96 8.94
N ALA A 56 -4.85 2.12 8.92
CA ALA A 56 -4.27 2.73 10.11
C ALA A 56 -5.11 3.92 10.52
N HIS A 57 -5.41 4.03 11.81
CA HIS A 57 -6.15 5.13 12.40
C HIS A 57 -5.26 5.98 13.29
N VAL A 58 -5.50 7.28 13.26
CA VAL A 58 -4.92 8.23 14.21
C VAL A 58 -6.08 8.95 14.87
N ASN A 59 -6.25 8.78 16.17
CA ASN A 59 -7.34 9.40 16.93
C ASN A 59 -8.73 9.12 16.32
N GLY A 60 -8.94 7.89 15.88
CA GLY A 60 -10.21 7.49 15.28
C GLY A 60 -10.41 7.87 13.81
N GLN A 61 -9.45 8.56 13.22
CA GLN A 61 -9.52 8.94 11.81
C GLN A 61 -8.70 8.00 10.95
N SER A 62 -9.23 7.56 9.82
CA SER A 62 -8.49 6.73 8.86
C SER A 62 -7.40 7.58 8.23
N ALA A 63 -6.15 7.16 8.40
CA ALA A 63 -4.99 7.96 8.05
C ALA A 63 -4.12 7.36 6.94
N ALA A 64 -4.14 6.03 6.80
CA ALA A 64 -3.27 5.33 5.86
C ALA A 64 -3.80 3.92 5.61
N PHE A 65 -3.37 3.29 4.52
CA PHE A 65 -3.73 1.90 4.28
C PHE A 65 -2.67 1.18 3.46
N SER A 66 -2.68 -0.15 3.54
CA SER A 66 -1.92 -1.01 2.64
C SER A 66 -2.81 -2.12 2.09
N MET A 67 -2.47 -2.60 0.91
CA MET A 67 -3.19 -3.68 0.24
C MET A 67 -2.21 -4.60 -0.45
N VAL A 68 -2.44 -5.91 -0.33
CA VAL A 68 -1.58 -6.92 -0.94
C VAL A 68 -2.37 -7.82 -1.89
N ASP A 69 -1.66 -8.41 -2.83
CA ASP A 69 -2.14 -9.52 -3.63
C ASP A 69 -1.49 -10.79 -3.06
N LEU A 70 -2.25 -11.55 -2.29
CA LEU A 70 -1.74 -12.74 -1.60
C LEU A 70 -1.33 -13.84 -2.57
N ALA A 71 -1.99 -13.96 -3.71
CA ALA A 71 -1.67 -14.98 -4.70
C ALA A 71 -0.34 -14.70 -5.38
N GLU A 72 -0.08 -13.43 -5.71
CA GLU A 72 1.12 -13.04 -6.47
C GLU A 72 2.32 -12.68 -5.61
N GLY A 73 2.13 -12.40 -4.33
CA GLY A 73 3.23 -11.94 -3.47
C GLY A 73 3.54 -10.47 -3.63
N GLU A 74 2.54 -9.67 -3.96
CA GLU A 74 2.72 -8.25 -4.27
C GLU A 74 2.16 -7.35 -3.19
N VAL A 75 2.91 -6.30 -2.82
CA VAL A 75 2.34 -5.15 -2.11
C VAL A 75 1.74 -4.25 -3.17
N PHE A 76 0.42 -4.29 -3.30
CA PHE A 76 -0.30 -3.60 -4.37
C PHE A 76 -0.45 -2.10 -4.11
N ALA A 77 -0.62 -1.71 -2.86
CA ALA A 77 -0.81 -0.31 -2.47
C ALA A 77 -0.33 -0.05 -1.05
N MET A 78 0.22 1.12 -0.83
CA MET A 78 0.55 1.64 0.51
C MET A 78 0.54 3.16 0.40
N PHE A 79 -0.43 3.81 1.06
CA PHE A 79 -0.62 5.24 0.98
C PHE A 79 -0.89 5.82 2.36
N VAL A 80 -0.31 7.00 2.62
CA VAL A 80 -0.52 7.76 3.86
C VAL A 80 -1.12 9.11 3.48
N HIS A 81 -2.23 9.47 4.11
CA HIS A 81 -2.83 10.78 3.92
C HIS A 81 -1.81 11.86 4.33
N PRO A 82 -1.63 12.91 3.52
CA PRO A 82 -0.61 13.93 3.78
C PRO A 82 -0.67 14.56 5.19
N ALA A 83 -1.86 14.68 5.76
CA ALA A 83 -2.03 15.24 7.11
C ALA A 83 -1.42 14.36 8.21
N TYR A 84 -1.11 13.10 7.91
CA TYR A 84 -0.64 12.13 8.91
C TYR A 84 0.75 11.57 8.62
N GLU A 85 1.49 12.18 7.71
CA GLU A 85 2.85 11.76 7.40
C GLU A 85 3.79 11.96 8.60
N GLY A 86 4.89 11.21 8.61
CA GLY A 86 5.91 11.35 9.63
C GLY A 86 5.58 10.72 10.96
N ARG A 87 4.57 9.84 11.02
CA ARG A 87 4.13 9.19 12.28
C ARG A 87 4.45 7.70 12.33
N GLY A 88 5.17 7.17 11.33
CA GLY A 88 5.53 5.76 11.29
C GLY A 88 4.41 4.84 10.81
N LEU A 89 3.32 5.37 10.25
CA LEU A 89 2.18 4.57 9.81
C LEU A 89 2.55 3.68 8.63
N GLY A 90 3.31 4.21 7.66
CA GLY A 90 3.75 3.44 6.51
C GLY A 90 4.59 2.24 6.91
N ARG A 91 5.50 2.42 7.86
CA ARG A 91 6.32 1.32 8.37
C ARG A 91 5.46 0.22 8.99
N ARG A 92 4.47 0.61 9.81
CA ARG A 92 3.57 -0.36 10.46
C ARG A 92 2.72 -1.10 9.45
N LEU A 93 2.20 -0.40 8.45
CA LEU A 93 1.39 -1.01 7.39
C LEU A 93 2.22 -1.94 6.52
N MET A 94 3.45 -1.57 6.19
CA MET A 94 4.34 -2.46 5.46
C MET A 94 4.67 -3.71 6.28
N ALA A 95 4.87 -3.56 7.59
CA ALA A 95 5.17 -4.71 8.45
C ALA A 95 4.04 -5.75 8.43
N VAL A 96 2.79 -5.33 8.53
CA VAL A 96 1.66 -6.28 8.49
C VAL A 96 1.48 -6.87 7.09
N ALA A 97 1.68 -6.07 6.04
CA ALA A 97 1.59 -6.54 4.66
C ALA A 97 2.67 -7.58 4.37
N GLU A 98 3.91 -7.30 4.74
CA GLU A 98 5.02 -8.23 4.56
C GLU A 98 4.80 -9.53 5.34
N ALA A 99 4.37 -9.42 6.59
CA ALA A 99 4.11 -10.61 7.41
C ALA A 99 3.08 -11.53 6.75
N ALA A 100 1.99 -10.98 6.24
CA ALA A 100 0.96 -11.76 5.57
C ALA A 100 1.49 -12.43 4.30
N LEU A 101 2.26 -11.69 3.49
CA LEU A 101 2.81 -12.21 2.24
C LEU A 101 3.89 -13.26 2.48
N PHE A 102 4.75 -13.07 3.50
CA PHE A 102 5.81 -14.04 3.81
C PHE A 102 5.28 -15.36 4.36
N GLU A 103 4.03 -15.44 4.75
CA GLU A 103 3.41 -16.74 5.09
C GLU A 103 3.30 -17.66 3.87
N ARG A 104 3.27 -17.10 2.65
CA ARG A 104 3.05 -17.85 1.41
C ARG A 104 4.19 -17.74 0.42
N HIS A 105 5.04 -16.71 0.52
CA HIS A 105 6.05 -16.41 -0.48
C HIS A 105 7.40 -16.19 0.19
N ASP A 106 8.47 -16.62 -0.47
CA ASP A 106 9.84 -16.35 -0.02
C ASP A 106 10.34 -15.01 -0.53
N ARG A 107 9.75 -14.51 -1.62
CA ARG A 107 10.13 -13.24 -2.24
C ARG A 107 8.88 -12.44 -2.57
N LEU A 108 8.91 -11.19 -2.17
CA LEU A 108 7.82 -10.24 -2.42
C LEU A 108 8.24 -9.22 -3.45
N PHE A 109 7.26 -8.60 -4.11
CA PHE A 109 7.55 -7.49 -5.00
C PHE A 109 6.52 -6.37 -4.87
N LEU A 110 6.89 -5.21 -5.35
CA LEU A 110 6.00 -4.07 -5.57
C LEU A 110 6.48 -3.32 -6.82
N VAL A 111 5.57 -2.57 -7.43
CA VAL A 111 5.86 -1.72 -8.57
C VAL A 111 5.43 -0.30 -8.20
N THR A 112 6.31 0.67 -8.43
CA THR A 112 6.03 2.05 -8.08
C THR A 112 6.72 2.99 -9.06
N ASP A 113 6.32 4.26 -9.06
CA ASP A 113 6.99 5.30 -9.82
C ASP A 113 8.42 5.46 -9.29
N GLY A 114 9.39 5.20 -10.14
CA GLY A 114 10.80 5.17 -9.77
C GLY A 114 11.54 6.49 -9.93
N ARG A 115 10.86 7.58 -10.27
CA ARG A 115 11.52 8.89 -10.42
C ARG A 115 12.11 9.35 -9.09
N ASP A 116 13.26 10.02 -9.15
CA ASP A 116 14.01 10.38 -7.95
C ASP A 116 13.21 11.28 -6.99
N GLU A 117 12.34 12.14 -7.52
CA GLU A 117 11.52 13.03 -6.72
C GLU A 117 10.40 12.30 -5.96
N ILE A 118 10.14 11.02 -6.24
CA ILE A 118 9.13 10.25 -5.53
C ILE A 118 9.72 9.72 -4.23
N ARG A 119 9.25 10.25 -3.12
CA ARG A 119 9.78 10.02 -1.79
C ARG A 119 9.69 8.57 -1.33
N ALA A 120 8.67 7.84 -1.83
CA ALA A 120 8.46 6.44 -1.46
C ALA A 120 9.64 5.54 -1.83
N ASN A 121 10.43 5.89 -2.85
CA ASN A 121 11.59 5.10 -3.25
C ASN A 121 12.60 4.97 -2.10
N GLY A 122 12.92 6.08 -1.44
CA GLY A 122 13.82 6.03 -0.29
C GLY A 122 13.22 5.27 0.89
N PHE A 123 11.92 5.39 1.09
CA PHE A 123 11.20 4.67 2.14
C PHE A 123 11.33 3.15 1.95
N TYR A 124 11.10 2.64 0.75
CA TYR A 124 11.22 1.20 0.50
C TYR A 124 12.64 0.70 0.72
N GLN A 125 13.64 1.46 0.25
CA GLN A 125 15.04 1.08 0.44
C GLN A 125 15.41 1.00 1.91
N ARG A 126 14.92 1.93 2.74
CA ARG A 126 15.17 1.91 4.19
C ARG A 126 14.53 0.70 4.88
N LEU A 127 13.47 0.16 4.30
CA LEU A 127 12.80 -1.05 4.84
C LEU A 127 13.41 -2.35 4.32
N GLY A 128 14.48 -2.27 3.55
CA GLY A 128 15.19 -3.46 3.06
C GLY A 128 14.74 -3.96 1.70
N TRP A 129 13.93 -3.18 0.98
CA TRP A 129 13.56 -3.51 -0.39
C TRP A 129 14.67 -3.09 -1.35
N SER A 130 14.90 -3.90 -2.38
CA SER A 130 15.92 -3.65 -3.38
C SER A 130 15.28 -3.38 -4.74
N LYS A 131 15.71 -2.30 -5.39
CA LYS A 131 15.28 -1.96 -6.74
C LYS A 131 15.93 -2.93 -7.71
N VAL A 132 15.10 -3.66 -8.47
CA VAL A 132 15.61 -4.69 -9.39
C VAL A 132 15.55 -4.29 -10.86
N GLY A 133 14.77 -3.26 -11.21
CA GLY A 133 14.77 -2.77 -12.58
C GLY A 133 13.54 -1.98 -12.95
N ARG A 134 13.57 -1.48 -14.18
CA ARG A 134 12.45 -0.76 -14.78
C ARG A 134 11.43 -1.76 -15.32
N VAL A 135 10.15 -1.46 -15.14
CA VAL A 135 9.06 -2.30 -15.62
C VAL A 135 8.45 -1.68 -16.88
N ASP A 136 8.01 -0.41 -16.80
CA ASP A 136 7.36 0.28 -17.89
C ASP A 136 7.45 1.78 -17.62
N GLY A 137 7.86 2.57 -18.61
CA GLY A 137 8.03 4.00 -18.43
C GLY A 137 8.94 4.33 -17.26
N ASP A 138 8.43 5.09 -16.30
CA ASP A 138 9.16 5.44 -15.08
C ASP A 138 8.94 4.44 -13.94
N ASP A 139 8.08 3.44 -14.14
CA ASP A 139 7.79 2.47 -13.10
C ASP A 139 8.94 1.49 -12.91
N VAL A 140 9.23 1.20 -11.65
CA VAL A 140 10.29 0.28 -11.26
C VAL A 140 9.73 -0.79 -10.33
N ARG A 141 10.41 -1.93 -10.33
CA ARG A 141 10.08 -3.05 -9.46
C ARG A 141 11.08 -3.12 -8.32
N TYR A 142 10.56 -3.27 -7.12
CA TYR A 142 11.33 -3.58 -5.91
C TYR A 142 11.01 -4.99 -5.47
N GLU A 143 12.00 -5.64 -4.87
CA GLU A 143 11.82 -6.98 -4.30
C GLU A 143 12.39 -7.04 -2.90
N LYS A 144 11.82 -7.93 -2.07
CA LYS A 144 12.30 -8.21 -0.75
C LYS A 144 12.18 -9.71 -0.49
N SER A 145 13.27 -10.33 -0.03
CA SER A 145 13.29 -11.74 0.30
C SER A 145 13.09 -11.94 1.78
N ARG A 146 12.53 -13.11 2.13
CA ARG A 146 12.37 -13.52 3.53
C ARG A 146 13.74 -13.54 4.21
N ALA A 147 13.81 -13.04 5.43
CA ALA A 147 15.04 -13.10 6.20
C ALA A 147 15.44 -14.56 6.45
N PRO A 148 16.75 -14.87 6.40
CA PRO A 148 17.22 -16.24 6.65
C PRO A 148 16.98 -16.70 8.09
#